data_53f0cff834e83da1e4fd6b32d52818ff
#
_entry.id   53f0cff834e83da1e4fd6b32d52818ff
#
_cell.length_a   1.000
_cell.length_b   1.000
_cell.length_c   1.000
_cell.angle_alpha   90.00
_cell.angle_beta   90.00
_cell.angle_gamma   90.00
#
_symmetry.space_group_name_H-M   'P 1'
#
loop_
_entity.id
_entity.type
_entity.pdbx_description
1 polymer ?
#
loop_
_entity_poly.entity_id
_entity_poly.type
_entity_poly.pdbx_seq_one_letter_code
_entity_poly.pdbx_strand_id
1 'polypeptide(L)'
;MLNFVGRNQSKFYDMKRFIRFWMTVVLTAIIGIANAQNTQWYGYARTCFNGENWQNKFISFTMQTPNEVQAVSETLPDIWAATYWDGYVWFVTQTRSLCKAPFDEETQTIGNYETVVPTLEQYNLYNDMAYNPIDGMMYYLCQDSQYNTYLKRSDLSNPSAVEVVGNFSVRMWTLAINAQGRAYGVAYEGGNLYEIDLTNAAISLVGPTGKEVWYTQSMAFDLDTGELFWAQFATTNDHGLYQVNTETGAATSLGEIGNGMQLTGLFMVPQPTPPEPEIINEIYLEGFSAPIWGEHPDYDMYVDDDAPYTLTGLVWRYVYGMSDPEVLPEEYFDNDEKAYYLAARFSPKPGYLIAEHPTVYYNGVDSIFDSGLIFGDDYWAFTIDFYVTKPVGVAEQTPESLSVWPNPTDNMLHLNVVDGTTVSIFDMTGRLVKQERYRGRLDVSNLMPGLYAIKVKGCTIRFVKE
;
A
#
# COMPACT_ATOMS: atom_id res chain seq x y z
N MET A 1 -38.84 -5.85 28.80
CA MET A 1 -38.22 -4.72 28.05
C MET A 1 -36.75 -4.97 27.68
N LEU A 2 -36.21 -6.14 27.89
CA LEU A 2 -34.76 -6.47 27.66
C LEU A 2 -34.43 -7.14 26.31
N ASN A 3 -35.43 -7.42 25.47
CA ASN A 3 -35.21 -8.15 24.20
C ASN A 3 -35.23 -7.29 22.92
N PHE A 4 -35.33 -5.96 23.01
CA PHE A 4 -35.38 -5.08 21.84
C PHE A 4 -34.02 -4.44 21.48
N VAL A 5 -33.12 -4.34 22.45
CA VAL A 5 -31.78 -3.69 22.24
C VAL A 5 -30.83 -4.62 21.50
N GLY A 6 -30.86 -5.95 21.78
CA GLY A 6 -29.94 -6.90 21.14
C GLY A 6 -30.18 -7.19 19.65
N ARG A 7 -31.41 -6.99 19.15
CA ARG A 7 -31.75 -7.23 17.73
C ARG A 7 -31.35 -6.11 16.78
N ASN A 8 -31.23 -4.88 17.27
CA ASN A 8 -30.78 -3.76 16.46
C ASN A 8 -29.27 -3.71 16.31
N GLN A 9 -28.51 -4.13 17.32
CA GLN A 9 -27.04 -4.16 17.23
C GLN A 9 -26.54 -5.20 16.22
N SER A 10 -27.15 -6.39 16.14
CA SER A 10 -26.74 -7.41 15.17
C SER A 10 -26.98 -6.98 13.70
N LYS A 11 -28.09 -6.31 13.41
CA LYS A 11 -28.38 -5.78 12.07
C LYS A 11 -27.44 -4.61 11.68
N PHE A 12 -27.02 -3.81 12.65
CA PHE A 12 -26.05 -2.73 12.43
C PHE A 12 -24.64 -3.28 12.17
N TYR A 13 -24.26 -4.36 12.86
CA TYR A 13 -23.00 -5.09 12.65
C TYR A 13 -22.97 -5.75 11.26
N ASP A 14 -24.03 -6.40 10.83
CA ASP A 14 -24.13 -7.06 9.52
C ASP A 14 -24.12 -6.05 8.37
N MET A 15 -24.78 -4.90 8.53
CA MET A 15 -24.77 -3.85 7.51
C MET A 15 -23.41 -3.14 7.41
N LYS A 16 -22.73 -2.91 8.54
CA LYS A 16 -21.35 -2.40 8.58
C LYS A 16 -20.37 -3.37 7.90
N ARG A 17 -20.52 -4.68 8.10
CA ARG A 17 -19.69 -5.72 7.49
C ARG A 17 -19.90 -5.81 5.97
N PHE A 18 -21.13 -5.65 5.50
CA PHE A 18 -21.47 -5.65 4.07
C PHE A 18 -20.94 -4.39 3.35
N ILE A 19 -21.05 -3.22 3.95
CA ILE A 19 -20.52 -1.97 3.41
C ILE A 19 -18.97 -2.01 3.36
N ARG A 20 -18.31 -2.57 4.38
CA ARG A 20 -16.85 -2.74 4.43
C ARG A 20 -16.33 -3.65 3.32
N PHE A 21 -16.97 -4.80 3.09
CA PHE A 21 -16.57 -5.74 2.03
C PHE A 21 -16.58 -5.08 0.64
N TRP A 22 -17.62 -4.32 0.32
CA TRP A 22 -17.71 -3.61 -0.95
C TRP A 22 -16.77 -2.41 -1.05
N MET A 23 -16.51 -1.68 0.03
CA MET A 23 -15.53 -0.58 0.04
C MET A 23 -14.09 -1.09 -0.13
N THR A 24 -13.71 -2.19 0.49
CA THR A 24 -12.37 -2.77 0.32
C THR A 24 -12.17 -3.27 -1.11
N VAL A 25 -13.17 -3.94 -1.70
CA VAL A 25 -13.10 -4.39 -3.11
C VAL A 25 -13.05 -3.21 -4.09
N VAL A 26 -13.78 -2.13 -3.82
CA VAL A 26 -13.75 -0.91 -4.66
C VAL A 26 -12.43 -0.14 -4.47
N LEU A 27 -11.89 -0.07 -3.26
CA LEU A 27 -10.65 0.66 -2.98
C LEU A 27 -9.41 -0.05 -3.56
N THR A 28 -9.33 -1.39 -3.44
CA THR A 28 -8.27 -2.17 -4.12
C THR A 28 -8.38 -2.06 -5.64
N ALA A 29 -9.58 -2.03 -6.20
CA ALA A 29 -9.77 -1.81 -7.62
C ALA A 29 -9.37 -0.38 -8.05
N ILE A 30 -9.67 0.65 -7.24
CA ILE A 30 -9.32 2.05 -7.54
C ILE A 30 -7.79 2.27 -7.41
N ILE A 31 -7.13 1.68 -6.41
CA ILE A 31 -5.66 1.78 -6.26
C ILE A 31 -4.96 1.02 -7.39
N GLY A 32 -5.45 -0.17 -7.75
CA GLY A 32 -4.94 -0.92 -8.90
C GLY A 32 -5.09 -0.15 -10.22
N ILE A 33 -6.22 0.51 -10.45
CA ILE A 33 -6.46 1.33 -11.64
C ILE A 33 -5.58 2.60 -11.62
N ALA A 34 -5.38 3.25 -10.47
CA ALA A 34 -4.55 4.45 -10.36
C ALA A 34 -3.06 4.15 -10.61
N ASN A 35 -2.56 3.00 -10.17
CA ASN A 35 -1.19 2.58 -10.42
C ASN A 35 -0.99 2.15 -11.88
N ALA A 36 -1.91 1.38 -12.47
CA ALA A 36 -1.87 1.01 -13.89
C ALA A 36 -1.92 2.24 -14.82
N GLN A 37 -2.56 3.32 -14.38
CA GLN A 37 -2.69 4.55 -15.15
C GLN A 37 -1.40 5.33 -15.37
N ASN A 38 -0.37 5.17 -14.54
CA ASN A 38 0.90 5.89 -14.63
C ASN A 38 2.10 5.01 -15.03
N THR A 39 1.87 3.74 -15.35
CA THR A 39 2.95 2.85 -15.76
C THR A 39 3.60 3.32 -17.05
N GLN A 40 4.92 3.51 -17.00
CA GLN A 40 5.72 3.88 -18.15
C GLN A 40 6.04 2.62 -18.96
N TRP A 41 5.72 2.68 -20.25
CA TRP A 41 6.01 1.63 -21.23
C TRP A 41 7.17 2.03 -22.12
N TYR A 42 7.90 1.04 -22.58
CA TYR A 42 9.07 1.21 -23.43
C TYR A 42 8.97 0.29 -24.64
N GLY A 43 9.54 0.74 -25.75
CA GLY A 43 9.64 -0.07 -26.94
C GLY A 43 10.67 0.53 -27.91
N TYR A 44 11.19 -0.33 -28.77
CA TYR A 44 12.13 0.11 -29.82
C TYR A 44 11.37 0.57 -31.05
N ALA A 45 11.49 1.83 -31.41
CA ALA A 45 10.90 2.43 -32.59
C ALA A 45 11.69 2.02 -33.85
N ARG A 46 11.26 0.93 -34.46
CA ARG A 46 11.94 0.34 -35.61
C ARG A 46 11.66 1.11 -36.90
N THR A 47 10.41 1.51 -37.12
CA THR A 47 10.01 2.28 -38.30
C THR A 47 9.04 3.38 -37.86
N CYS A 48 9.32 4.60 -38.32
CA CYS A 48 8.50 5.78 -38.08
C CYS A 48 8.01 6.32 -39.42
N PHE A 49 6.71 6.29 -39.68
CA PHE A 49 6.14 6.65 -40.98
C PHE A 49 5.93 8.18 -41.17
N ASN A 50 5.92 8.94 -40.08
CA ASN A 50 5.64 10.37 -40.09
C ASN A 50 6.89 11.27 -39.98
N GLY A 51 8.09 10.74 -40.31
CA GLY A 51 9.31 11.54 -40.42
C GLY A 51 9.90 12.04 -39.11
N GLU A 52 9.45 11.53 -38.00
CA GLU A 52 9.97 11.93 -36.69
C GLU A 52 11.28 11.19 -36.36
N ASN A 53 12.14 11.87 -35.61
CA ASN A 53 13.54 11.48 -35.40
C ASN A 53 13.70 10.42 -34.30
N TRP A 54 12.75 9.48 -34.16
CA TRP A 54 12.75 8.40 -33.15
C TRP A 54 13.19 7.05 -33.70
N GLN A 55 13.30 6.92 -35.01
CA GLN A 55 13.71 5.66 -35.63
C GLN A 55 15.05 5.18 -35.08
N ASN A 56 15.14 3.91 -34.78
CA ASN A 56 16.30 3.23 -34.19
C ASN A 56 16.64 3.71 -32.76
N LYS A 57 15.63 4.09 -32.00
CA LYS A 57 15.77 4.43 -30.58
C LYS A 57 14.75 3.68 -29.76
N PHE A 58 15.07 3.44 -28.49
CA PHE A 58 14.03 3.15 -27.52
C PHE A 58 13.28 4.42 -27.18
N ILE A 59 11.97 4.27 -27.08
CA ILE A 59 11.04 5.33 -26.69
C ILE A 59 10.26 4.91 -25.45
N SER A 60 9.74 5.88 -24.74
CA SER A 60 8.78 5.68 -23.66
C SER A 60 7.46 6.37 -23.94
N PHE A 61 6.38 5.85 -23.35
CA PHE A 61 5.02 6.38 -23.44
C PHE A 61 4.17 5.86 -22.28
N THR A 62 3.01 6.46 -22.06
CA THR A 62 2.02 5.97 -21.09
C THR A 62 0.81 5.37 -21.81
N MET A 63 0.01 4.56 -21.10
CA MET A 63 -1.20 3.97 -21.67
C MET A 63 -2.29 5.00 -21.99
N GLN A 64 -2.33 6.13 -21.27
CA GLN A 64 -3.31 7.19 -21.48
C GLN A 64 -3.02 8.00 -22.73
N THR A 65 -1.73 8.15 -23.04
CA THR A 65 -1.26 8.97 -24.17
C THR A 65 -0.18 8.21 -24.95
N PRO A 66 -0.49 7.04 -25.56
CA PRO A 66 0.49 6.22 -26.25
C PRO A 66 1.08 6.95 -27.50
N ASN A 67 0.43 7.98 -27.99
CA ASN A 67 0.93 8.84 -29.07
C ASN A 67 1.95 9.90 -28.60
N GLU A 68 2.05 10.17 -27.30
CA GLU A 68 3.05 11.09 -26.72
C GLU A 68 4.29 10.29 -26.33
N VAL A 69 5.27 10.24 -27.24
CA VAL A 69 6.48 9.44 -27.05
C VAL A 69 7.71 10.30 -26.77
N GLN A 70 8.64 9.76 -26.01
CA GLN A 70 9.94 10.38 -25.71
C GLN A 70 11.06 9.40 -26.02
N ALA A 71 12.17 9.88 -26.63
CA ALA A 71 13.35 9.06 -26.80
C ALA A 71 14.06 8.88 -25.45
N VAL A 72 14.35 7.62 -25.10
CA VAL A 72 15.03 7.24 -23.84
C VAL A 72 16.40 6.59 -24.08
N SER A 73 16.84 6.51 -25.35
CA SER A 73 18.17 6.04 -25.73
C SER A 73 18.76 6.91 -26.84
N GLU A 74 20.06 6.80 -27.04
CA GLU A 74 20.70 7.20 -28.27
C GLU A 74 20.28 6.25 -29.41
N THR A 75 20.74 6.57 -30.64
CA THR A 75 20.51 5.74 -31.83
C THR A 75 21.24 4.38 -31.67
N LEU A 76 20.51 3.30 -31.85
CA LEU A 76 20.97 1.92 -31.70
C LEU A 76 20.95 1.19 -33.06
N PRO A 77 21.59 0.00 -33.17
CA PRO A 77 21.42 -0.87 -34.33
C PRO A 77 19.93 -1.26 -34.53
N ASP A 78 19.58 -1.79 -35.71
CA ASP A 78 18.23 -2.33 -35.94
C ASP A 78 17.96 -3.50 -34.98
N ILE A 79 17.00 -3.33 -34.06
CA ILE A 79 16.62 -4.28 -33.02
C ILE A 79 15.32 -4.99 -33.41
N TRP A 80 15.32 -6.31 -33.32
CA TRP A 80 14.19 -7.14 -33.72
C TRP A 80 13.39 -7.64 -32.54
N ALA A 81 14.06 -7.93 -31.43
CA ALA A 81 13.44 -8.38 -30.19
C ALA A 81 14.13 -7.73 -29.00
N ALA A 82 13.38 -7.36 -27.99
CA ALA A 82 13.93 -6.87 -26.71
C ALA A 82 12.99 -7.16 -25.56
N THR A 83 13.57 -7.17 -24.35
CA THR A 83 12.84 -7.26 -23.08
C THR A 83 13.67 -6.64 -21.96
N TYR A 84 13.03 -6.27 -20.87
CA TYR A 84 13.71 -5.82 -19.66
C TYR A 84 13.87 -6.96 -18.66
N TRP A 85 15.04 -7.05 -18.05
CA TRP A 85 15.28 -7.91 -16.91
C TRP A 85 16.48 -7.46 -16.08
N ASP A 86 16.32 -7.43 -14.77
CA ASP A 86 17.37 -7.22 -13.77
C ASP A 86 18.25 -5.96 -14.03
N GLY A 87 17.60 -4.81 -14.24
CA GLY A 87 18.28 -3.53 -14.47
C GLY A 87 18.85 -3.36 -15.88
N TYR A 88 18.57 -4.28 -16.81
CA TYR A 88 19.07 -4.22 -18.18
C TYR A 88 17.96 -4.41 -19.21
N VAL A 89 18.05 -3.67 -20.30
CA VAL A 89 17.32 -3.97 -21.54
C VAL A 89 18.16 -4.95 -22.36
N TRP A 90 17.67 -6.17 -22.48
CA TRP A 90 18.24 -7.20 -23.33
C TRP A 90 17.62 -7.16 -24.71
N PHE A 91 18.42 -7.27 -25.77
CA PHE A 91 17.91 -7.19 -27.13
C PHE A 91 18.73 -7.99 -28.14
N VAL A 92 18.06 -8.41 -29.21
CA VAL A 92 18.68 -9.07 -30.35
C VAL A 92 18.62 -8.13 -31.54
N THR A 93 19.80 -7.89 -32.13
CA THR A 93 19.94 -7.04 -33.32
C THR A 93 19.60 -7.81 -34.59
N GLN A 94 19.41 -7.09 -35.72
CA GLN A 94 19.25 -7.67 -37.05
C GLN A 94 20.42 -8.59 -37.44
N THR A 95 21.62 -8.33 -36.94
CA THR A 95 22.81 -9.18 -37.13
C THR A 95 22.85 -10.38 -36.19
N ARG A 96 21.81 -10.58 -35.39
CA ARG A 96 21.65 -11.67 -34.40
C ARG A 96 22.62 -11.61 -33.21
N SER A 97 23.18 -10.47 -32.96
CA SER A 97 23.93 -10.24 -31.73
C SER A 97 22.97 -10.10 -30.56
N LEU A 98 23.21 -10.84 -29.47
CA LEU A 98 22.55 -10.58 -28.20
C LEU A 98 23.33 -9.51 -27.46
N CYS A 99 22.65 -8.43 -27.15
CA CYS A 99 23.21 -7.27 -26.46
C CYS A 99 22.41 -6.99 -25.20
N LYS A 100 23.01 -6.23 -24.31
CA LYS A 100 22.31 -5.63 -23.16
C LYS A 100 22.75 -4.19 -22.94
N ALA A 101 21.85 -3.35 -22.47
CA ALA A 101 22.12 -1.97 -22.09
C ALA A 101 21.57 -1.72 -20.67
N PRO A 102 22.31 -1.03 -19.79
CA PRO A 102 21.79 -0.69 -18.48
C PRO A 102 20.60 0.25 -18.57
N PHE A 103 19.60 0.03 -17.75
CA PHE A 103 18.46 0.91 -17.56
C PHE A 103 18.68 1.71 -16.28
N ASP A 104 18.66 3.03 -16.39
CA ASP A 104 18.74 3.94 -15.25
C ASP A 104 17.31 4.25 -14.76
N GLU A 105 16.96 3.74 -13.59
CA GLU A 105 15.62 3.88 -13.01
C GLU A 105 15.33 5.31 -12.53
N GLU A 106 16.37 6.10 -12.17
CA GLU A 106 16.21 7.47 -11.72
C GLU A 106 15.89 8.41 -12.90
N THR A 107 16.64 8.28 -13.98
CA THR A 107 16.47 9.11 -15.18
C THR A 107 15.54 8.51 -16.22
N GLN A 108 15.11 7.26 -16.04
CA GLN A 108 14.27 6.49 -16.99
C GLN A 108 14.90 6.40 -18.38
N THR A 109 16.22 6.25 -18.46
CA THR A 109 16.99 6.21 -19.71
C THR A 109 17.77 4.91 -19.87
N ILE A 110 18.04 4.56 -21.13
CA ILE A 110 18.83 3.38 -21.52
C ILE A 110 20.23 3.85 -21.91
N GLY A 111 21.24 3.31 -21.22
CA GLY A 111 22.63 3.64 -21.44
C GLY A 111 23.25 2.94 -22.65
N ASN A 112 24.56 3.03 -22.76
CA ASN A 112 25.30 2.38 -23.85
C ASN A 112 25.24 0.85 -23.71
N TYR A 113 25.03 0.17 -24.83
CA TYR A 113 24.95 -1.27 -24.86
C TYR A 113 26.32 -1.95 -24.98
N GLU A 114 26.38 -3.19 -24.54
CA GLU A 114 27.46 -4.12 -24.79
C GLU A 114 26.97 -5.36 -25.52
N THR A 115 27.81 -5.95 -26.36
CA THR A 115 27.52 -7.21 -27.03
C THR A 115 27.91 -8.36 -26.13
N VAL A 116 26.91 -9.14 -25.71
CA VAL A 116 27.08 -10.33 -24.84
C VAL A 116 27.42 -11.56 -25.67
N VAL A 117 26.66 -11.79 -26.76
CA VAL A 117 26.90 -12.89 -27.74
C VAL A 117 26.97 -12.26 -29.13
N PRO A 118 28.11 -12.34 -29.81
CA PRO A 118 28.26 -11.71 -31.13
C PRO A 118 27.31 -12.25 -32.19
N THR A 119 26.98 -13.53 -32.12
CA THR A 119 26.04 -14.17 -33.05
C THR A 119 25.38 -15.36 -32.33
N LEU A 120 24.08 -15.30 -32.13
CA LEU A 120 23.31 -16.38 -31.51
C LEU A 120 23.20 -17.60 -32.41
N GLU A 121 22.76 -17.42 -33.65
CA GLU A 121 22.73 -18.46 -34.67
C GLU A 121 22.71 -17.88 -36.09
N GLN A 122 23.23 -18.63 -37.06
CA GLN A 122 23.50 -18.08 -38.37
C GLN A 122 22.26 -17.90 -39.30
N TYR A 123 21.18 -18.62 -39.07
CA TYR A 123 20.05 -18.69 -40.03
C TYR A 123 18.68 -18.36 -39.44
N ASN A 124 18.60 -17.90 -38.20
CA ASN A 124 17.33 -17.59 -37.59
C ASN A 124 17.13 -16.08 -37.45
N LEU A 125 15.90 -15.63 -37.66
CA LEU A 125 15.42 -14.32 -37.28
C LEU A 125 14.81 -14.40 -35.87
N TYR A 126 15.00 -13.38 -35.07
CA TYR A 126 14.45 -13.27 -33.75
C TYR A 126 13.29 -12.27 -33.77
N ASN A 127 12.06 -12.78 -33.70
CA ASN A 127 10.87 -11.93 -33.83
C ASN A 127 10.46 -11.25 -32.54
N ASP A 128 10.62 -11.97 -31.41
CA ASP A 128 10.32 -11.44 -30.07
C ASP A 128 11.11 -12.21 -29.00
N MET A 129 11.17 -11.68 -27.78
CA MET A 129 11.84 -12.34 -26.66
C MET A 129 11.20 -11.94 -25.33
N ALA A 130 11.25 -12.86 -24.36
CA ALA A 130 10.75 -12.60 -23.02
C ALA A 130 11.54 -13.40 -21.98
N TYR A 131 11.77 -12.82 -20.80
CA TYR A 131 12.36 -13.51 -19.66
C TYR A 131 11.27 -14.20 -18.84
N ASN A 132 11.54 -15.44 -18.39
CA ASN A 132 10.66 -16.16 -17.47
C ASN A 132 11.23 -16.10 -16.04
N PRO A 133 10.61 -15.37 -15.11
CA PRO A 133 11.10 -15.24 -13.75
C PRO A 133 10.99 -16.54 -12.92
N ILE A 134 10.22 -17.52 -13.38
CA ILE A 134 9.99 -18.77 -12.64
C ILE A 134 11.14 -19.77 -12.85
N ASP A 135 11.66 -19.89 -14.09
CA ASP A 135 12.76 -20.81 -14.39
C ASP A 135 14.10 -20.11 -14.63
N GLY A 136 14.13 -18.77 -14.65
CA GLY A 136 15.32 -17.98 -14.83
C GLY A 136 15.90 -17.98 -16.24
N MET A 137 15.09 -18.34 -17.24
CA MET A 137 15.54 -18.47 -18.63
C MET A 137 15.04 -17.31 -19.50
N MET A 138 15.89 -16.90 -20.43
CA MET A 138 15.50 -16.02 -21.54
C MET A 138 14.92 -16.87 -22.67
N TYR A 139 13.71 -16.57 -23.09
CA TYR A 139 13.05 -17.23 -24.21
C TYR A 139 13.08 -16.37 -25.47
N TYR A 140 13.23 -17.03 -26.60
CA TYR A 140 13.33 -16.38 -27.90
C TYR A 140 12.33 -17.01 -28.86
N LEU A 141 11.56 -16.17 -29.53
CA LEU A 141 10.77 -16.55 -30.68
C LEU A 141 11.59 -16.36 -31.95
N CYS A 142 11.94 -17.46 -32.62
CA CYS A 142 12.82 -17.46 -33.78
C CYS A 142 12.10 -17.98 -35.01
N GLN A 143 12.59 -17.54 -36.18
CA GLN A 143 12.07 -17.99 -37.48
C GLN A 143 13.22 -18.40 -38.40
N ASP A 144 13.06 -19.53 -39.10
CA ASP A 144 13.98 -19.97 -40.14
C ASP A 144 13.68 -19.37 -41.53
N SER A 145 14.49 -19.71 -42.50
CA SER A 145 14.34 -19.22 -43.88
C SER A 145 13.10 -19.73 -44.63
N GLN A 146 12.43 -20.77 -44.11
CA GLN A 146 11.16 -21.32 -44.58
C GLN A 146 9.96 -20.77 -43.84
N TYR A 147 10.16 -19.79 -42.94
CA TYR A 147 9.15 -19.19 -42.10
C TYR A 147 8.57 -20.14 -41.01
N ASN A 148 9.25 -21.26 -40.71
CA ASN A 148 8.89 -22.03 -39.52
C ASN A 148 9.33 -21.30 -38.29
N THR A 149 8.51 -21.28 -37.24
CA THR A 149 8.80 -20.61 -36.00
C THR A 149 9.11 -21.59 -34.87
N TYR A 150 10.08 -21.20 -34.03
CA TYR A 150 10.64 -22.04 -32.99
C TYR A 150 10.63 -21.24 -31.67
N LEU A 151 10.39 -21.95 -30.59
CA LEU A 151 10.68 -21.48 -29.26
C LEU A 151 12.07 -21.96 -28.86
N LYS A 152 12.93 -21.04 -28.47
CA LYS A 152 14.27 -21.33 -27.96
C LYS A 152 14.46 -20.67 -26.61
N ARG A 153 15.45 -21.13 -25.85
CA ARG A 153 15.80 -20.51 -24.58
C ARG A 153 17.30 -20.56 -24.30
N SER A 154 17.77 -19.69 -23.42
CA SER A 154 19.11 -19.76 -22.84
C SER A 154 19.13 -19.26 -21.41
N ASP A 155 20.06 -19.74 -20.62
CA ASP A 155 20.40 -19.19 -19.33
C ASP A 155 21.27 -17.94 -19.51
N LEU A 156 20.94 -16.84 -18.85
CA LEU A 156 21.72 -15.59 -18.91
C LEU A 156 23.12 -15.70 -18.31
N SER A 157 23.39 -16.73 -17.50
CA SER A 157 24.76 -17.06 -17.05
C SER A 157 25.63 -17.67 -18.15
N ASN A 158 25.00 -18.29 -19.19
CA ASN A 158 25.64 -18.82 -20.37
C ASN A 158 24.79 -18.59 -21.62
N PRO A 159 24.58 -17.34 -22.04
CA PRO A 159 23.60 -16.98 -23.06
C PRO A 159 23.94 -17.43 -24.47
N SER A 160 25.17 -17.91 -24.71
CA SER A 160 25.56 -18.52 -25.98
C SER A 160 25.06 -19.95 -26.17
N ALA A 161 24.69 -20.63 -25.09
CA ALA A 161 24.14 -21.99 -25.11
C ALA A 161 22.61 -21.95 -25.32
N VAL A 162 22.19 -21.66 -26.54
CA VAL A 162 20.77 -21.59 -26.92
C VAL A 162 20.22 -22.98 -27.18
N GLU A 163 19.14 -23.36 -26.49
CA GLU A 163 18.44 -24.62 -26.63
C GLU A 163 17.16 -24.44 -27.46
N VAL A 164 16.83 -25.41 -28.29
CA VAL A 164 15.51 -25.50 -28.96
C VAL A 164 14.53 -26.17 -27.99
N VAL A 165 13.48 -25.45 -27.59
CA VAL A 165 12.35 -26.02 -26.83
C VAL A 165 11.42 -26.81 -27.73
N GLY A 166 11.09 -26.25 -28.88
CA GLY A 166 10.24 -26.90 -29.89
C GLY A 166 9.91 -25.97 -31.05
N ASN A 167 9.15 -26.50 -32.02
CA ASN A 167 8.62 -25.74 -33.13
C ASN A 167 7.11 -25.56 -32.99
N PHE A 168 6.61 -24.41 -33.40
CA PHE A 168 5.19 -24.12 -33.39
C PHE A 168 4.48 -24.78 -34.62
N SER A 169 3.25 -25.18 -34.42
CA SER A 169 2.38 -25.68 -35.49
C SER A 169 1.78 -24.56 -36.36
N VAL A 170 1.92 -23.30 -35.94
CA VAL A 170 1.52 -22.09 -36.67
C VAL A 170 2.70 -21.11 -36.68
N ARG A 171 2.69 -20.13 -37.58
CA ARG A 171 3.71 -19.05 -37.52
C ARG A 171 3.40 -18.12 -36.37
N MET A 172 4.09 -18.33 -35.24
CA MET A 172 4.00 -17.45 -34.08
C MET A 172 4.78 -16.15 -34.34
N TRP A 173 4.23 -15.00 -33.93
CA TRP A 173 4.82 -13.72 -34.25
C TRP A 173 5.28 -12.90 -33.05
N THR A 174 4.62 -13.08 -31.91
CA THR A 174 4.94 -12.40 -30.64
C THR A 174 5.09 -13.40 -29.50
N LEU A 175 5.79 -13.01 -28.44
CA LEU A 175 6.00 -13.77 -27.22
C LEU A 175 5.95 -12.87 -26.00
N ALA A 176 5.10 -13.17 -25.05
CA ALA A 176 5.08 -12.54 -23.74
C ALA A 176 4.96 -13.60 -22.63
N ILE A 177 5.65 -13.40 -21.52
CA ILE A 177 5.63 -14.29 -20.36
C ILE A 177 5.28 -13.45 -19.12
N ASN A 178 4.30 -13.92 -18.34
CA ASN A 178 3.88 -13.21 -17.13
C ASN A 178 4.71 -13.60 -15.88
N ALA A 179 4.46 -12.94 -14.76
CA ALA A 179 5.15 -13.19 -13.50
C ALA A 179 4.96 -14.63 -12.95
N GLN A 180 3.92 -15.36 -13.40
CA GLN A 180 3.65 -16.76 -13.03
C GLN A 180 4.24 -17.76 -14.02
N GLY A 181 5.00 -17.31 -15.03
CA GLY A 181 5.63 -18.16 -16.04
C GLY A 181 4.66 -18.64 -17.14
N ARG A 182 3.45 -18.08 -17.24
CA ARG A 182 2.53 -18.39 -18.35
C ARG A 182 2.91 -17.57 -19.57
N ALA A 183 3.02 -18.23 -20.71
CA ALA A 183 3.45 -17.63 -21.95
C ALA A 183 2.31 -17.53 -22.97
N TYR A 184 2.30 -16.43 -23.74
CA TYR A 184 1.32 -16.15 -24.76
C TYR A 184 1.98 -15.58 -26.01
N GLY A 185 1.34 -15.81 -27.15
CA GLY A 185 1.77 -15.26 -28.43
C GLY A 185 0.63 -15.14 -29.42
N VAL A 186 0.77 -14.19 -30.34
CA VAL A 186 -0.16 -14.02 -31.46
C VAL A 186 0.44 -14.64 -32.72
N ALA A 187 -0.37 -15.44 -33.40
CA ALA A 187 0.02 -16.06 -34.67
C ALA A 187 -0.16 -15.12 -35.86
N TYR A 188 0.69 -15.27 -36.87
CA TYR A 188 0.61 -14.51 -38.12
C TYR A 188 -0.69 -14.76 -38.85
N GLU A 189 -1.06 -16.04 -39.03
CA GLU A 189 -2.30 -16.40 -39.65
C GLU A 189 -3.50 -16.18 -38.74
N GLY A 190 -4.38 -15.27 -39.15
CA GLY A 190 -5.65 -15.02 -38.49
C GLY A 190 -5.56 -14.19 -37.21
N GLY A 191 -4.36 -13.77 -36.78
CA GLY A 191 -4.18 -12.92 -35.60
C GLY A 191 -4.77 -13.52 -34.32
N ASN A 192 -4.71 -14.82 -34.15
CA ASN A 192 -5.22 -15.49 -32.96
C ASN A 192 -4.21 -15.49 -31.82
N LEU A 193 -4.69 -15.30 -30.60
CA LEU A 193 -3.91 -15.46 -29.38
C LEU A 193 -3.85 -16.94 -29.00
N TYR A 194 -2.67 -17.41 -28.64
CA TYR A 194 -2.40 -18.74 -28.10
C TYR A 194 -1.68 -18.66 -26.76
N GLU A 195 -2.00 -19.58 -25.87
CA GLU A 195 -1.17 -19.90 -24.72
C GLU A 195 -0.10 -20.92 -25.16
N ILE A 196 1.13 -20.76 -24.66
CA ILE A 196 2.32 -21.50 -25.08
C ILE A 196 2.85 -22.33 -23.91
N ASP A 197 3.02 -23.63 -24.09
CA ASP A 197 3.75 -24.48 -23.14
C ASP A 197 5.25 -24.30 -23.32
N LEU A 198 5.90 -23.70 -22.35
CA LEU A 198 7.34 -23.41 -22.35
C LEU A 198 8.23 -24.67 -22.22
N THR A 199 7.66 -25.85 -22.02
CA THR A 199 8.42 -27.11 -21.93
C THR A 199 8.59 -27.83 -23.28
N ASN A 200 7.71 -27.56 -24.25
CA ASN A 200 7.67 -28.31 -25.52
C ASN A 200 7.18 -27.48 -26.71
N ALA A 201 6.89 -26.19 -26.53
CA ALA A 201 6.30 -25.28 -27.52
C ALA A 201 4.90 -25.70 -28.04
N ALA A 202 4.18 -26.54 -27.32
CA ALA A 202 2.78 -26.82 -27.63
C ALA A 202 1.93 -25.56 -27.40
N ILE A 203 0.91 -25.37 -28.24
CA ILE A 203 0.04 -24.21 -28.18
C ILE A 203 -1.41 -24.59 -27.96
N SER A 204 -2.13 -23.77 -27.20
CA SER A 204 -3.56 -23.84 -26.98
C SER A 204 -4.23 -22.56 -27.46
N LEU A 205 -5.22 -22.69 -28.36
CA LEU A 205 -5.95 -21.51 -28.84
C LEU A 205 -6.72 -20.83 -27.68
N VAL A 206 -6.47 -19.54 -27.45
CA VAL A 206 -7.27 -18.71 -26.56
C VAL A 206 -8.45 -18.11 -27.33
N GLY A 207 -8.17 -17.42 -28.44
CA GLY A 207 -9.20 -16.85 -29.29
C GLY A 207 -8.67 -15.77 -30.25
N PRO A 208 -9.56 -15.22 -31.08
CA PRO A 208 -9.18 -14.22 -32.07
C PRO A 208 -8.96 -12.84 -31.40
N THR A 209 -7.87 -12.15 -31.79
CA THR A 209 -7.64 -10.76 -31.37
C THR A 209 -8.51 -9.77 -32.15
N GLY A 210 -9.02 -10.18 -33.31
CA GLY A 210 -9.73 -9.29 -34.23
C GLY A 210 -8.80 -8.38 -35.04
N LYS A 211 -7.49 -8.63 -35.04
CA LYS A 211 -6.47 -7.82 -35.70
C LYS A 211 -5.61 -8.64 -36.67
N GLU A 212 -5.11 -7.98 -37.67
CA GLU A 212 -4.12 -8.56 -38.61
C GLU A 212 -2.69 -8.41 -38.08
N VAL A 213 -1.80 -9.29 -38.51
CA VAL A 213 -0.39 -9.35 -38.12
C VAL A 213 0.47 -9.44 -39.38
N TRP A 214 1.32 -8.45 -39.63
CA TRP A 214 2.13 -8.41 -40.85
C TRP A 214 3.63 -8.29 -40.61
N TYR A 215 4.05 -7.36 -39.80
CA TYR A 215 5.45 -7.03 -39.57
C TYR A 215 5.88 -7.46 -38.16
N THR A 216 7.17 -7.38 -37.89
CA THR A 216 7.72 -7.58 -36.54
C THR A 216 7.05 -6.63 -35.57
N GLN A 217 6.61 -7.15 -34.45
CA GLN A 217 5.88 -6.46 -33.38
C GLN A 217 6.15 -7.17 -32.07
N SER A 218 5.67 -6.66 -30.98
CA SER A 218 5.99 -7.22 -29.67
C SER A 218 4.81 -7.16 -28.70
N MET A 219 4.80 -8.11 -27.77
CA MET A 219 3.86 -8.15 -26.66
C MET A 219 4.62 -8.18 -25.35
N ALA A 220 4.02 -7.61 -24.31
CA ALA A 220 4.55 -7.72 -22.96
C ALA A 220 3.43 -7.72 -21.93
N PHE A 221 3.70 -8.35 -20.80
CA PHE A 221 2.85 -8.23 -19.61
C PHE A 221 3.25 -7.00 -18.79
N ASP A 222 2.25 -6.32 -18.27
CA ASP A 222 2.42 -5.53 -17.07
C ASP A 222 2.59 -6.51 -15.90
N LEU A 223 3.79 -6.57 -15.34
CA LEU A 223 4.11 -7.54 -14.30
C LEU A 223 3.47 -7.17 -12.94
N ASP A 224 3.04 -5.92 -12.78
CA ASP A 224 2.38 -5.45 -11.56
C ASP A 224 0.88 -5.79 -11.57
N THR A 225 0.22 -5.62 -12.72
CA THR A 225 -1.23 -5.88 -12.88
C THR A 225 -1.55 -7.25 -13.45
N GLY A 226 -0.61 -7.88 -14.17
CA GLY A 226 -0.80 -9.13 -14.90
C GLY A 226 -1.57 -8.96 -16.21
N GLU A 227 -1.77 -7.75 -16.69
CA GLU A 227 -2.44 -7.44 -17.96
C GLU A 227 -1.48 -7.58 -19.13
N LEU A 228 -2.00 -8.07 -20.27
CA LEU A 228 -1.22 -8.29 -21.50
C LEU A 228 -1.42 -7.15 -22.49
N PHE A 229 -0.32 -6.60 -22.98
CA PHE A 229 -0.31 -5.50 -23.95
C PHE A 229 0.41 -5.89 -25.22
N TRP A 230 -0.01 -5.31 -26.35
CA TRP A 230 0.47 -5.63 -27.67
C TRP A 230 0.66 -4.36 -28.49
N ALA A 231 1.89 -4.08 -28.90
CA ALA A 231 2.21 -3.08 -29.91
C ALA A 231 1.98 -3.70 -31.30
N GLN A 232 0.73 -3.71 -31.75
CA GLN A 232 0.30 -4.29 -33.01
C GLN A 232 0.70 -3.41 -34.19
N PHE A 233 1.13 -4.04 -35.26
CA PHE A 233 1.40 -3.36 -36.51
C PHE A 233 1.05 -4.26 -37.72
N ALA A 234 0.10 -3.83 -38.54
CA ALA A 234 -0.21 -4.45 -39.82
C ALA A 234 0.09 -3.52 -40.99
N THR A 235 -0.40 -2.28 -40.95
CA THR A 235 -0.18 -1.27 -41.96
C THR A 235 -0.11 0.12 -41.31
N THR A 236 0.21 1.15 -42.10
CA THR A 236 0.17 2.55 -41.65
C THR A 236 -1.22 3.03 -41.20
N ASN A 237 -2.27 2.28 -41.51
CA ASN A 237 -3.65 2.58 -41.12
C ASN A 237 -4.25 1.53 -40.14
N ASP A 238 -3.48 0.50 -39.79
CA ASP A 238 -3.86 -0.52 -38.80
C ASP A 238 -2.64 -0.84 -37.94
N HIS A 239 -2.49 -0.11 -36.87
CA HIS A 239 -1.44 -0.21 -35.89
C HIS A 239 -1.91 0.42 -34.57
N GLY A 240 -1.24 0.13 -33.46
CA GLY A 240 -1.50 0.75 -32.19
C GLY A 240 -1.12 -0.09 -31.00
N LEU A 241 -1.41 0.44 -29.83
CA LEU A 241 -1.32 -0.25 -28.57
C LEU A 241 -2.67 -0.89 -28.24
N TYR A 242 -2.65 -2.16 -27.87
CA TYR A 242 -3.83 -2.92 -27.51
C TYR A 242 -3.62 -3.61 -26.17
N GLN A 243 -4.66 -3.62 -25.36
CA GLN A 243 -4.79 -4.54 -24.23
C GLN A 243 -5.43 -5.85 -24.73
N VAL A 244 -4.84 -6.99 -24.43
CA VAL A 244 -5.29 -8.30 -24.91
C VAL A 244 -5.83 -9.12 -23.76
N ASN A 245 -7.05 -9.57 -23.87
CA ASN A 245 -7.69 -10.42 -22.87
C ASN A 245 -7.15 -11.86 -22.98
N THR A 246 -6.49 -12.36 -21.95
CA THR A 246 -5.87 -13.70 -21.91
C THR A 246 -6.86 -14.85 -21.77
N GLU A 247 -8.15 -14.59 -21.56
CA GLU A 247 -9.21 -15.60 -21.50
C GLU A 247 -9.95 -15.75 -22.83
N THR A 248 -10.12 -14.64 -23.57
CA THR A 248 -10.91 -14.62 -24.81
C THR A 248 -10.11 -14.35 -26.06
N GLY A 249 -8.87 -13.86 -25.94
CA GLY A 249 -8.03 -13.41 -27.04
C GLY A 249 -8.34 -12.00 -27.55
N ALA A 250 -9.50 -11.41 -27.20
CA ALA A 250 -9.94 -10.12 -27.73
C ALA A 250 -8.97 -8.98 -27.43
N ALA A 251 -8.62 -8.18 -28.44
CA ALA A 251 -7.78 -7.01 -28.30
C ALA A 251 -8.62 -5.71 -28.27
N THR A 252 -8.41 -4.89 -27.25
CA THR A 252 -9.04 -3.59 -27.07
C THR A 252 -8.03 -2.50 -27.34
N SER A 253 -8.35 -1.56 -28.25
CA SER A 253 -7.43 -0.46 -28.62
C SER A 253 -7.29 0.55 -27.48
N LEU A 254 -6.06 0.96 -27.21
CA LEU A 254 -5.70 2.05 -26.31
C LEU A 254 -5.25 3.31 -27.08
N GLY A 255 -5.02 3.21 -28.39
CA GLY A 255 -4.63 4.31 -29.23
C GLY A 255 -3.43 4.00 -30.13
N GLU A 256 -3.03 4.96 -30.95
CA GLU A 256 -1.85 4.86 -31.79
C GLU A 256 -0.58 5.14 -30.97
N ILE A 257 0.51 4.45 -31.28
CA ILE A 257 1.80 4.72 -30.69
C ILE A 257 2.54 5.71 -31.60
N GLY A 258 2.90 6.90 -31.04
CA GLY A 258 3.77 7.87 -31.68
C GLY A 258 3.42 8.20 -33.13
N ASN A 259 2.14 8.41 -33.43
CA ASN A 259 1.67 8.81 -34.76
C ASN A 259 2.06 7.84 -35.92
N GLY A 260 2.02 6.54 -35.67
CA GLY A 260 2.27 5.54 -36.72
C GLY A 260 3.66 4.92 -36.65
N MET A 261 4.02 4.40 -35.49
CA MET A 261 5.27 3.66 -35.30
C MET A 261 5.08 2.16 -35.31
N GLN A 262 6.04 1.46 -35.92
CA GLN A 262 6.24 0.04 -35.67
C GLN A 262 7.17 -0.13 -34.48
N LEU A 263 6.69 -0.75 -33.43
CA LEU A 263 7.51 -1.10 -32.26
C LEU A 263 7.89 -2.57 -32.25
N THR A 264 9.12 -2.83 -31.84
CA THR A 264 9.60 -4.14 -31.39
C THR A 264 10.10 -4.03 -29.96
N GLY A 265 10.22 -5.16 -29.25
CA GLY A 265 10.74 -5.16 -27.89
C GLY A 265 9.94 -4.27 -26.96
N LEU A 266 8.62 -4.46 -26.89
CA LEU A 266 7.76 -3.81 -25.91
C LEU A 266 8.09 -4.37 -24.52
N PHE A 267 8.27 -3.51 -23.53
CA PHE A 267 8.44 -3.89 -22.14
C PHE A 267 7.99 -2.80 -21.18
N MET A 268 7.77 -3.17 -19.94
CA MET A 268 7.66 -2.25 -18.81
C MET A 268 8.81 -2.54 -17.83
N VAL A 269 9.17 -1.53 -17.06
CA VAL A 269 10.06 -1.69 -15.92
C VAL A 269 9.17 -1.80 -14.70
N PRO A 270 9.17 -2.94 -13.98
CA PRO A 270 8.38 -3.08 -12.77
C PRO A 270 8.73 -1.96 -11.81
N GLN A 271 7.73 -1.27 -11.30
CA GLN A 271 7.98 -0.30 -10.25
C GLN A 271 8.49 -1.06 -9.02
N PRO A 272 9.50 -0.53 -8.30
CA PRO A 272 9.90 -1.14 -7.05
C PRO A 272 8.63 -1.27 -6.21
N THR A 273 8.29 -2.50 -5.85
CA THR A 273 7.14 -2.75 -4.96
C THR A 273 7.38 -1.87 -3.74
N PRO A 274 6.49 -0.91 -3.43
CA PRO A 274 6.63 -0.13 -2.22
C PRO A 274 6.84 -1.13 -1.08
N PRO A 275 7.78 -0.90 -0.15
CA PRO A 275 7.95 -1.78 0.99
C PRO A 275 6.58 -2.03 1.61
N GLU A 276 6.30 -3.29 1.95
CA GLU A 276 5.03 -3.64 2.58
C GLU A 276 4.86 -2.75 3.81
N PRO A 277 3.75 -2.03 3.92
CA PRO A 277 3.62 -1.05 5.00
C PRO A 277 3.66 -1.75 6.35
N GLU A 278 4.37 -1.17 7.31
CA GLU A 278 4.38 -1.66 8.68
C GLU A 278 3.01 -1.49 9.32
N ILE A 279 2.53 -2.53 9.99
CA ILE A 279 1.21 -2.52 10.62
C ILE A 279 1.30 -1.95 12.03
N ILE A 280 0.59 -0.86 12.28
CA ILE A 280 0.44 -0.24 13.60
C ILE A 280 -0.63 -0.99 14.37
N ASN A 281 -0.23 -1.76 15.37
CA ASN A 281 -1.14 -2.52 16.23
C ASN A 281 -1.47 -1.79 17.53
N GLU A 282 -0.70 -0.77 17.89
CA GLU A 282 -0.83 -0.01 19.13
C GLU A 282 -0.77 1.49 18.84
N ILE A 283 -1.68 2.23 19.43
CA ILE A 283 -1.78 3.69 19.32
C ILE A 283 -1.68 4.27 20.74
N TYR A 284 -0.85 5.25 20.94
CA TYR A 284 -0.64 5.95 22.21
C TYR A 284 -1.10 7.39 22.09
N LEU A 285 -2.03 7.78 22.95
CA LEU A 285 -2.56 9.14 23.09
C LEU A 285 -2.29 9.64 24.51
N GLU A 286 -1.63 10.76 24.62
CA GLU A 286 -1.26 11.35 25.90
C GLU A 286 -2.07 12.62 26.18
N GLY A 287 -2.12 13.04 27.45
CA GLY A 287 -2.77 14.29 27.86
C GLY A 287 -4.28 14.18 28.07
N PHE A 288 -4.88 13.01 27.97
CA PHE A 288 -6.33 12.84 28.15
C PHE A 288 -6.79 13.14 29.57
N SER A 289 -7.87 13.91 29.69
CA SER A 289 -8.61 14.16 30.92
C SER A 289 -10.06 13.76 30.77
N ALA A 290 -10.57 12.91 31.70
CA ALA A 290 -11.99 12.55 31.70
C ALA A 290 -12.86 13.79 31.98
N PRO A 291 -14.07 13.87 31.38
CA PRO A 291 -14.97 15.02 31.58
C PRO A 291 -15.40 15.19 33.05
N ILE A 292 -15.36 16.42 33.53
CA ILE A 292 -15.75 16.79 34.88
C ILE A 292 -16.90 17.83 34.77
N TRP A 293 -17.93 17.68 35.62
CA TRP A 293 -19.04 18.62 35.65
C TRP A 293 -18.57 20.09 35.84
N GLY A 294 -19.04 20.93 34.95
CA GLY A 294 -18.76 22.38 35.01
C GLY A 294 -17.37 22.76 34.48
N GLU A 295 -16.61 21.81 33.93
CA GLU A 295 -15.35 22.07 33.24
C GLU A 295 -15.54 22.09 31.73
N HIS A 296 -14.63 22.73 31.03
CA HIS A 296 -14.57 22.75 29.58
C HIS A 296 -13.99 21.41 29.03
N PRO A 297 -14.35 21.03 27.80
CA PRO A 297 -13.69 19.93 27.11
C PRO A 297 -12.19 20.17 26.99
N ASP A 298 -11.42 19.13 27.27
CA ASP A 298 -9.97 19.13 27.09
C ASP A 298 -9.63 18.68 25.65
N TYR A 299 -8.84 19.46 24.95
CA TYR A 299 -8.35 19.19 23.59
C TYR A 299 -6.82 19.20 23.52
N ASP A 300 -6.12 19.27 24.67
CA ASP A 300 -4.65 19.35 24.72
C ASP A 300 -3.97 17.98 24.63
N MET A 301 -4.67 17.00 24.02
CA MET A 301 -4.15 15.67 23.79
C MET A 301 -3.18 15.64 22.62
N TYR A 302 -2.18 14.76 22.70
CA TYR A 302 -1.14 14.65 21.70
C TYR A 302 -0.65 13.20 21.51
N VAL A 303 0.06 12.96 20.42
CA VAL A 303 0.85 11.76 20.16
C VAL A 303 2.32 12.16 20.03
N ASP A 304 3.24 11.25 20.30
CA ASP A 304 4.66 11.51 20.11
C ASP A 304 4.99 11.87 18.67
N ASP A 305 5.89 12.84 18.47
CA ASP A 305 6.34 13.28 17.15
C ASP A 305 6.97 12.13 16.34
N ASP A 306 7.61 11.17 17.03
CA ASP A 306 8.24 9.98 16.42
C ASP A 306 7.24 8.84 16.18
N ALA A 307 5.98 8.93 16.61
CA ALA A 307 4.97 7.91 16.36
C ALA A 307 4.77 7.69 14.86
N PRO A 308 4.48 6.45 14.40
CA PRO A 308 4.22 6.15 12.98
C PRO A 308 2.86 6.65 12.48
N TYR A 309 2.15 7.43 13.28
CA TYR A 309 0.86 8.05 12.98
C TYR A 309 0.82 9.47 13.54
N THR A 310 -0.20 10.21 13.14
CA THR A 310 -0.49 11.57 13.63
C THR A 310 -1.91 11.65 14.17
N LEU A 311 -2.11 12.45 15.20
CA LEU A 311 -3.44 12.82 15.69
C LEU A 311 -3.99 13.94 14.80
N THR A 312 -5.03 13.66 14.02
CA THR A 312 -5.58 14.61 13.02
C THR A 312 -6.95 15.16 13.39
N GLY A 313 -7.54 14.67 14.47
CA GLY A 313 -8.81 15.17 14.95
C GLY A 313 -9.12 14.71 16.37
N LEU A 314 -9.70 15.60 17.16
CA LEU A 314 -10.27 15.36 18.48
C LEU A 314 -11.64 16.02 18.54
N VAL A 315 -12.65 15.26 18.91
CA VAL A 315 -14.02 15.79 19.02
C VAL A 315 -14.69 15.19 20.25
N TRP A 316 -15.06 16.02 21.19
CA TRP A 316 -15.98 15.65 22.27
C TRP A 316 -17.41 15.67 21.76
N ARG A 317 -18.18 14.63 22.08
CA ARG A 317 -19.59 14.49 21.70
C ARG A 317 -20.41 14.02 22.88
N TYR A 318 -21.72 14.24 22.80
CA TYR A 318 -22.65 13.59 23.73
C TYR A 318 -23.70 12.77 22.96
N VAL A 319 -24.12 11.66 23.54
CA VAL A 319 -25.09 10.75 22.95
C VAL A 319 -26.47 11.43 22.87
N TYR A 320 -27.01 11.60 21.66
CA TYR A 320 -28.31 12.19 21.41
C TYR A 320 -29.05 11.53 20.22
N GLY A 321 -29.48 10.30 20.43
CA GLY A 321 -30.29 9.59 19.44
C GLY A 321 -29.56 9.17 18.17
N MET A 322 -29.88 9.75 17.02
CA MET A 322 -29.27 9.39 15.73
C MET A 322 -28.16 10.35 15.26
N SER A 323 -27.96 11.44 15.96
CA SER A 323 -26.95 12.45 15.64
C SER A 323 -26.38 12.96 16.96
N ASP A 324 -25.14 12.63 17.23
CA ASP A 324 -24.45 13.01 18.46
C ASP A 324 -23.78 14.37 18.28
N PRO A 325 -24.33 15.44 18.87
CA PRO A 325 -23.75 16.78 18.78
C PRO A 325 -22.36 16.85 19.35
N GLU A 326 -21.55 17.71 18.77
CA GLU A 326 -20.22 18.08 19.28
C GLU A 326 -20.35 19.00 20.50
N VAL A 327 -19.43 18.85 21.44
CA VAL A 327 -19.26 19.78 22.56
C VAL A 327 -18.13 20.73 22.18
N LEU A 328 -18.45 22.01 22.00
CA LEU A 328 -17.46 23.01 21.59
C LEU A 328 -16.49 23.36 22.72
N PRO A 329 -15.25 23.83 22.41
CA PRO A 329 -14.26 24.16 23.43
C PRO A 329 -14.72 25.19 24.47
N GLU A 330 -15.64 26.08 24.11
CA GLU A 330 -16.25 27.10 25.00
C GLU A 330 -17.46 26.61 25.79
N GLU A 331 -17.95 25.41 25.51
CA GLU A 331 -19.04 24.78 26.25
C GLU A 331 -18.55 24.07 27.52
N TYR A 332 -19.48 23.64 28.34
CA TYR A 332 -19.18 22.95 29.59
C TYR A 332 -19.81 21.56 29.60
N PHE A 333 -19.20 20.64 30.32
CA PHE A 333 -19.84 19.39 30.68
C PHE A 333 -20.86 19.67 31.81
N ASP A 334 -22.10 20.05 31.45
CA ASP A 334 -23.09 20.60 32.38
C ASP A 334 -24.40 19.82 32.44
N ASN A 335 -24.47 18.65 31.80
CA ASN A 335 -25.69 17.86 31.74
C ASN A 335 -25.49 16.44 32.28
N ASP A 336 -26.13 16.14 33.42
CA ASP A 336 -26.10 14.83 34.10
C ASP A 336 -26.98 13.74 33.46
N GLU A 337 -27.81 14.12 32.48
CA GLU A 337 -28.60 13.20 31.68
C GLU A 337 -27.88 12.76 30.39
N LYS A 338 -26.75 13.39 30.04
CA LYS A 338 -25.97 13.10 28.83
C LYS A 338 -24.78 12.18 29.16
N ALA A 339 -24.55 11.25 28.25
CA ALA A 339 -23.28 10.52 28.17
C ALA A 339 -22.35 11.24 27.20
N TYR A 340 -21.15 11.58 27.62
CA TYR A 340 -20.13 12.23 26.80
C TYR A 340 -19.09 11.20 26.36
N TYR A 341 -18.60 11.33 25.15
CA TYR A 341 -17.49 10.52 24.66
C TYR A 341 -16.53 11.34 23.80
N LEU A 342 -15.28 10.89 23.73
CA LEU A 342 -14.27 11.45 22.83
C LEU A 342 -14.16 10.60 21.57
N ALA A 343 -14.12 11.24 20.41
CA ALA A 343 -13.69 10.66 19.15
C ALA A 343 -12.32 11.22 18.79
N ALA A 344 -11.32 10.35 18.66
CA ALA A 344 -9.96 10.71 18.26
C ALA A 344 -9.67 10.10 16.88
N ARG A 345 -9.11 10.89 15.96
CA ARG A 345 -8.76 10.46 14.61
C ARG A 345 -7.25 10.37 14.46
N PHE A 346 -6.78 9.22 14.02
CA PHE A 346 -5.37 8.95 13.77
C PHE A 346 -5.16 8.66 12.28
N SER A 347 -4.15 9.30 11.69
CA SER A 347 -3.75 9.07 10.30
C SER A 347 -2.36 8.44 10.26
N PRO A 348 -2.15 7.33 9.56
CA PRO A 348 -0.82 6.72 9.45
C PRO A 348 0.12 7.62 8.65
N LYS A 349 1.40 7.63 9.02
CA LYS A 349 2.46 8.25 8.22
C LYS A 349 2.77 7.38 6.98
N PRO A 350 3.39 7.95 5.93
CA PRO A 350 3.79 7.17 4.75
C PRO A 350 4.62 5.93 5.12
N GLY A 351 4.29 4.78 4.55
CA GLY A 351 4.93 3.50 4.85
C GLY A 351 4.31 2.72 6.00
N TYR A 352 3.21 3.21 6.58
CA TYR A 352 2.49 2.56 7.67
C TYR A 352 1.01 2.37 7.35
N LEU A 353 0.39 1.36 7.96
CA LEU A 353 -1.06 1.15 7.98
C LEU A 353 -1.50 0.88 9.42
N ILE A 354 -2.64 1.40 9.81
CA ILE A 354 -3.22 1.09 11.12
C ILE A 354 -4.00 -0.23 11.00
N ALA A 355 -3.78 -1.16 11.94
CA ALA A 355 -4.50 -2.42 12.02
C ALA A 355 -6.03 -2.19 12.11
N GLU A 356 -6.83 -3.16 11.68
CA GLU A 356 -8.29 -3.06 11.75
C GLU A 356 -8.81 -2.87 13.19
N HIS A 357 -8.09 -3.42 14.16
CA HIS A 357 -8.40 -3.33 15.59
C HIS A 357 -7.12 -3.06 16.39
N PRO A 358 -6.56 -1.84 16.32
CA PRO A 358 -5.40 -1.50 17.11
C PRO A 358 -5.80 -1.34 18.58
N THR A 359 -4.89 -1.64 19.50
CA THR A 359 -5.06 -1.27 20.90
C THR A 359 -4.73 0.20 21.06
N VAL A 360 -5.67 1.00 21.61
CA VAL A 360 -5.44 2.42 21.86
C VAL A 360 -5.17 2.62 23.35
N TYR A 361 -3.97 3.06 23.67
CA TYR A 361 -3.55 3.45 25.01
C TYR A 361 -3.70 4.96 25.19
N TYR A 362 -4.18 5.36 26.36
CA TYR A 362 -4.16 6.74 26.74
C TYR A 362 -3.46 6.91 28.09
N ASN A 363 -2.55 7.87 28.20
CA ASN A 363 -1.73 8.04 29.40
C ASN A 363 -1.16 6.71 29.94
N GLY A 364 -0.82 5.77 29.04
CA GLY A 364 -0.32 4.43 29.36
C GLY A 364 -1.36 3.41 29.85
N VAL A 365 -2.68 3.67 29.71
CA VAL A 365 -3.77 2.78 30.12
C VAL A 365 -4.63 2.41 28.90
N ASP A 366 -4.92 1.10 28.73
CA ASP A 366 -5.59 0.52 27.54
C ASP A 366 -7.13 0.45 27.59
N SER A 367 -7.80 1.01 28.57
CA SER A 367 -9.18 0.60 28.90
C SER A 367 -10.30 1.60 28.66
N ILE A 368 -10.04 2.76 28.04
CA ILE A 368 -11.09 3.76 27.83
C ILE A 368 -11.66 3.82 26.42
N PHE A 369 -10.94 3.28 25.44
CA PHE A 369 -11.46 3.19 24.09
C PHE A 369 -12.24 1.89 23.90
N ASP A 370 -13.56 2.01 23.72
CA ASP A 370 -14.50 0.87 23.64
C ASP A 370 -14.66 0.36 22.20
N SER A 371 -14.47 1.24 21.23
CA SER A 371 -14.67 0.92 19.81
C SER A 371 -13.83 1.80 18.90
N GLY A 372 -13.64 1.33 17.67
CA GLY A 372 -12.99 2.09 16.63
C GLY A 372 -13.45 1.66 15.24
N LEU A 373 -13.19 2.48 14.25
CA LEU A 373 -13.45 2.17 12.85
C LEU A 373 -12.42 2.80 11.93
N ILE A 374 -12.11 2.12 10.84
CA ILE A 374 -11.31 2.65 9.74
C ILE A 374 -12.21 3.38 8.77
N PHE A 375 -11.77 4.57 8.34
CA PHE A 375 -12.38 5.34 7.27
C PHE A 375 -11.29 5.87 6.33
N GLY A 376 -11.17 5.26 5.15
CA GLY A 376 -9.99 5.42 4.31
C GLY A 376 -8.78 4.78 4.99
N ASP A 377 -7.68 5.52 5.07
CA ASP A 377 -6.46 5.08 5.77
C ASP A 377 -6.46 5.49 7.26
N ASP A 378 -7.44 6.28 7.69
CA ASP A 378 -7.52 6.80 9.05
C ASP A 378 -8.25 5.84 9.99
N TYR A 379 -7.84 5.85 11.24
CA TYR A 379 -8.52 5.15 12.33
C TYR A 379 -9.19 6.14 13.27
N TRP A 380 -10.48 5.93 13.53
CA TRP A 380 -11.25 6.65 14.53
C TRP A 380 -11.43 5.79 15.77
N ALA A 381 -10.93 6.25 16.90
CA ALA A 381 -11.13 5.62 18.20
C ALA A 381 -12.19 6.40 19.00
N PHE A 382 -13.08 5.67 19.65
CA PHE A 382 -14.15 6.23 20.48
C PHE A 382 -14.00 5.72 21.90
N THR A 383 -14.01 6.63 22.86
CA THR A 383 -13.99 6.26 24.27
C THR A 383 -15.32 5.65 24.72
N ILE A 384 -15.29 4.99 25.87
CA ILE A 384 -16.51 4.66 26.61
C ILE A 384 -17.30 5.94 26.92
N ASP A 385 -18.57 5.77 27.22
CA ASP A 385 -19.43 6.86 27.63
C ASP A 385 -19.10 7.35 29.06
N PHE A 386 -18.87 8.66 29.21
CA PHE A 386 -18.65 9.30 30.49
C PHE A 386 -19.93 10.03 30.94
N TYR A 387 -20.41 9.73 32.15
CA TYR A 387 -21.51 10.45 32.78
C TYR A 387 -20.93 11.44 33.80
N VAL A 388 -21.16 12.72 33.57
CA VAL A 388 -20.80 13.77 34.54
C VAL A 388 -21.96 13.99 35.51
N THR A 389 -21.69 14.02 36.80
CA THR A 389 -22.72 14.26 37.80
C THR A 389 -22.55 15.64 38.41
N LYS A 390 -23.66 16.38 38.43
CA LYS A 390 -23.68 17.66 39.14
C LYS A 390 -23.32 17.41 40.63
N PRO A 391 -22.35 18.11 41.19
CA PRO A 391 -22.05 18.01 42.61
C PRO A 391 -23.34 18.33 43.39
N VAL A 392 -23.92 17.34 44.07
CA VAL A 392 -25.06 17.56 44.95
C VAL A 392 -24.54 18.40 46.08
N GLY A 393 -25.02 19.63 46.20
CA GLY A 393 -24.52 20.60 47.19
C GLY A 393 -24.62 20.03 48.59
N VAL A 394 -23.51 19.52 49.09
CA VAL A 394 -23.19 19.55 50.50
C VAL A 394 -22.78 20.98 50.78
N ALA A 395 -23.43 21.66 51.72
CA ALA A 395 -23.13 23.01 52.11
C ALA A 395 -21.60 23.23 52.10
N GLU A 396 -21.15 24.35 51.50
CA GLU A 396 -19.75 24.76 51.43
C GLU A 396 -19.05 24.52 52.78
N GLN A 397 -18.43 23.34 52.92
CA GLN A 397 -17.27 23.24 53.75
C GLN A 397 -16.12 23.71 52.86
N THR A 398 -15.60 24.88 53.15
CA THR A 398 -14.26 25.29 52.70
C THR A 398 -13.35 24.06 52.78
N PRO A 399 -12.63 23.68 51.69
CA PRO A 399 -11.82 22.49 51.72
C PRO A 399 -10.83 22.66 52.88
N GLU A 400 -11.00 21.87 53.94
CA GLU A 400 -9.96 21.72 54.93
C GLU A 400 -8.75 21.22 54.12
N SER A 401 -7.70 22.06 54.10
CA SER A 401 -6.49 21.78 53.35
C SER A 401 -6.02 20.37 53.73
N LEU A 402 -5.90 19.47 52.72
CA LEU A 402 -5.33 18.15 52.94
C LEU A 402 -4.02 18.33 53.71
N SER A 403 -3.89 17.70 54.86
CA SER A 403 -2.71 17.74 55.70
C SER A 403 -2.14 16.34 55.91
N VAL A 404 -0.83 16.27 56.02
CA VAL A 404 -0.06 15.05 56.22
C VAL A 404 0.94 15.25 57.35
N TRP A 405 0.98 14.27 58.29
CA TRP A 405 1.94 14.33 59.40
C TRP A 405 2.30 12.92 59.90
N PRO A 406 3.51 12.71 60.45
CA PRO A 406 4.62 13.67 60.43
C PRO A 406 5.17 13.86 59.00
N ASN A 407 5.73 15.01 58.71
CA ASN A 407 6.42 15.27 57.44
C ASN A 407 7.66 16.16 57.74
N PRO A 408 8.88 15.63 57.61
CA PRO A 408 9.26 14.30 57.06
C PRO A 408 8.82 13.09 57.90
N THR A 409 8.89 11.90 57.30
CA THR A 409 8.50 10.63 57.95
C THR A 409 9.43 9.48 57.54
N ASP A 410 9.66 8.56 58.52
CA ASP A 410 10.37 7.29 58.27
C ASP A 410 9.46 6.15 57.79
N ASN A 411 8.27 5.98 58.42
CA ASN A 411 7.50 4.80 58.19
C ASN A 411 6.00 5.03 58.04
N MET A 412 5.43 5.98 58.79
CA MET A 412 3.99 6.12 58.91
C MET A 412 3.55 7.56 58.72
N LEU A 413 2.47 7.75 57.98
CA LEU A 413 1.82 9.02 57.78
C LEU A 413 0.39 9.00 58.27
N HIS A 414 -0.09 10.10 58.72
CA HIS A 414 -1.50 10.39 59.01
C HIS A 414 -2.01 11.47 58.06
N LEU A 415 -3.25 11.36 57.68
CA LEU A 415 -3.97 12.31 56.83
C LEU A 415 -5.26 12.73 57.54
N ASN A 416 -5.70 13.96 57.31
CA ASN A 416 -7.00 14.45 57.76
C ASN A 416 -8.15 14.00 56.83
N VAL A 417 -8.20 12.72 56.49
CA VAL A 417 -9.22 12.14 55.64
C VAL A 417 -10.00 11.05 56.37
N VAL A 418 -11.21 10.80 55.89
CA VAL A 418 -12.11 9.77 56.50
C VAL A 418 -11.58 8.37 56.16
N ASP A 419 -11.71 7.45 57.12
CA ASP A 419 -11.40 6.01 56.91
C ASP A 419 -12.15 5.44 55.70
N GLY A 420 -11.46 4.63 54.89
CA GLY A 420 -11.98 4.08 53.66
C GLY A 420 -11.73 4.93 52.42
N THR A 421 -11.21 6.16 52.56
CA THR A 421 -10.81 7.01 51.43
C THR A 421 -9.62 6.41 50.66
N THR A 422 -9.69 6.34 49.36
CA THR A 422 -8.57 5.89 48.52
C THR A 422 -7.49 6.95 48.49
N VAL A 423 -6.26 6.54 48.79
CA VAL A 423 -5.04 7.39 48.81
C VAL A 423 -4.09 6.83 47.77
N SER A 424 -3.60 7.67 46.91
CA SER A 424 -2.59 7.34 45.88
C SER A 424 -1.31 8.11 46.15
N ILE A 425 -0.16 7.43 46.12
CA ILE A 425 1.18 8.03 46.29
C ILE A 425 1.93 7.92 45.00
N PHE A 426 2.50 9.05 44.58
CA PHE A 426 3.28 9.17 43.36
C PHE A 426 4.71 9.59 43.71
N ASP A 427 5.69 9.09 42.96
CA ASP A 427 7.04 9.63 42.95
C ASP A 427 7.09 10.98 42.16
N MET A 428 8.24 11.63 42.17
CA MET A 428 8.40 12.92 41.50
C MET A 428 8.44 12.84 39.96
N THR A 429 8.41 11.63 39.41
CA THR A 429 8.26 11.42 37.95
C THR A 429 6.79 11.24 37.56
N GLY A 430 5.86 11.29 38.54
CA GLY A 430 4.43 11.08 38.34
C GLY A 430 4.00 9.60 38.32
N ARG A 431 4.92 8.65 38.56
CA ARG A 431 4.60 7.22 38.58
C ARG A 431 3.90 6.90 39.91
N LEU A 432 2.77 6.19 39.82
CA LEU A 432 2.06 5.63 40.98
C LEU A 432 2.95 4.58 41.68
N VAL A 433 3.33 4.82 42.94
CA VAL A 433 4.17 3.92 43.72
C VAL A 433 3.38 3.16 44.79
N LYS A 434 2.22 3.66 45.21
CA LYS A 434 1.34 3.00 46.15
C LYS A 434 -0.08 3.55 46.04
N GLN A 435 -1.06 2.65 46.14
CA GLN A 435 -2.48 3.00 46.31
C GLN A 435 -3.13 2.09 47.33
N GLU A 436 -3.81 2.67 48.30
CA GLU A 436 -4.55 1.91 49.32
C GLU A 436 -5.72 2.69 49.91
N ARG A 437 -6.63 2.01 50.61
CA ARG A 437 -7.69 2.64 51.37
C ARG A 437 -7.15 3.07 52.73
N TYR A 438 -7.27 4.36 53.05
CA TYR A 438 -6.85 4.92 54.34
C TYR A 438 -7.62 4.26 55.50
N ARG A 439 -6.88 3.89 56.55
CA ARG A 439 -7.43 3.30 57.80
C ARG A 439 -6.76 3.92 59.03
N GLY A 440 -6.88 5.27 59.15
CA GLY A 440 -6.28 6.03 60.22
C GLY A 440 -4.75 6.26 60.11
N ARG A 441 -4.08 5.49 59.25
CA ARG A 441 -2.63 5.61 58.98
C ARG A 441 -2.28 5.07 57.63
N LEU A 442 -1.15 5.53 57.09
CA LEU A 442 -0.60 5.13 55.81
C LEU A 442 0.84 4.64 56.01
N ASP A 443 1.11 3.38 55.76
CA ASP A 443 2.44 2.80 55.87
C ASP A 443 3.26 3.13 54.64
N VAL A 444 4.38 3.84 54.79
CA VAL A 444 5.32 4.24 53.74
C VAL A 444 6.71 3.65 53.95
N SER A 445 6.86 2.68 54.86
CA SER A 445 8.16 2.08 55.21
C SER A 445 8.90 1.48 54.03
N ASN A 446 8.15 0.98 53.02
CA ASN A 446 8.69 0.34 51.82
C ASN A 446 9.08 1.33 50.68
N LEU A 447 8.85 2.63 50.93
CA LEU A 447 9.28 3.63 49.94
C LEU A 447 10.75 4.00 50.20
N MET A 448 11.49 4.27 49.14
CA MET A 448 12.87 4.76 49.24
C MET A 448 12.86 6.21 49.76
N PRO A 449 13.94 6.65 50.45
CA PRO A 449 14.08 8.04 50.82
C PRO A 449 13.90 8.98 49.63
N GLY A 450 13.08 10.03 49.76
CA GLY A 450 12.80 10.94 48.67
C GLY A 450 11.54 11.77 48.86
N LEU A 451 11.24 12.62 47.88
CA LEU A 451 10.02 13.44 47.84
C LEU A 451 8.92 12.68 47.08
N TYR A 452 7.72 12.72 47.64
CA TYR A 452 6.53 12.04 47.11
C TYR A 452 5.32 12.97 47.12
N ALA A 453 4.35 12.71 46.28
CA ALA A 453 3.05 13.35 46.25
C ALA A 453 1.94 12.38 46.66
N ILE A 454 1.06 12.80 47.56
CA ILE A 454 -0.16 12.09 47.94
C ILE A 454 -1.33 12.78 47.24
N LYS A 455 -2.14 12.00 46.50
CA LYS A 455 -3.38 12.47 45.86
C LYS A 455 -4.57 11.82 46.54
N VAL A 456 -5.53 12.65 46.98
CA VAL A 456 -6.78 12.22 47.63
C VAL A 456 -7.91 13.14 47.18
N LYS A 457 -8.97 12.58 46.53
CA LYS A 457 -10.16 13.33 46.09
C LYS A 457 -9.85 14.65 45.40
N GLY A 458 -8.92 14.66 44.44
CA GLY A 458 -8.54 15.87 43.72
C GLY A 458 -7.53 16.78 44.42
N CYS A 459 -7.27 16.61 45.74
CA CYS A 459 -6.25 17.35 46.48
C CYS A 459 -4.90 16.64 46.42
N THR A 460 -3.83 17.39 46.26
CA THR A 460 -2.45 16.87 46.28
C THR A 460 -1.62 17.55 47.37
N ILE A 461 -0.90 16.74 48.15
CA ILE A 461 0.08 17.26 49.14
C ILE A 461 1.38 16.47 48.99
N ARG A 462 2.51 17.15 49.26
CA ARG A 462 3.83 16.53 49.21
C ARG A 462 4.31 16.12 50.60
N PHE A 463 5.07 15.02 50.67
CA PHE A 463 5.78 14.64 51.90
C PHE A 463 7.18 14.13 51.56
N VAL A 464 8.06 14.18 52.56
CA VAL A 464 9.43 13.70 52.49
C VAL A 464 9.51 12.37 53.24
N LYS A 465 9.99 11.33 52.58
CA LYS A 465 10.38 10.04 53.17
C LYS A 465 11.87 10.10 53.52
N GLU A 466 12.21 9.90 54.76
CA GLU A 466 13.60 9.73 55.24
C GLU A 466 14.09 8.29 55.19
#